data_2da22a54b8014c9d3f4be2f49b068ef2
#
_entry.id   2da22a54b8014c9d3f4be2f49b068ef2
#
_cell.length_a   1.000
_cell.length_b   1.000
_cell.length_c   1.000
_cell.angle_alpha   90.00
_cell.angle_beta   90.00
_cell.angle_gamma   90.00
#
_symmetry.space_group_name_H-M   'P 1'
#
loop_
_entity.id
_entity.type
_entity.pdbx_description
1 polymer ?
#
loop_
_entity_poly.entity_id
_entity_poly.type
_entity_poly.pdbx_seq_one_letter_code
_entity_poly.pdbx_strand_id
1 'polypeptide(L)'
;MGDSVGHGRRHTPVHSVLARGQRCLLAGWLAALLACLAWVGTGVATPWAWCAVLWLLGAHPLVLGVELLCARLVHGDDPAPRPAWRELARAWWIEWGWSLRVFAWQQPWRWRRLPDGQGPVPGRRAVVLVHGFLGNRGFWLPWLERLSARGVPYVTLNLEPVFGSIDAYVPQIEAAVRRAEALTGERPLLVGHSMGGLAIRAWMAASAGAAARVAHVVTIGSPHGGTWLARWSRTPNGRQMRRQGDWLVALGERERRLRPDGPYAGFTCWYANTDNVVFPASTATLPGADNRLLRGRPHIGLAFAPAVWADVMAWLSAPGRGG
;
A
#
# COMPACT_ATOMS: atom_id res chain seq x y z
N MET A 1 -20.10 -43.36 -13.76
CA MET A 1 -18.91 -43.04 -12.94
C MET A 1 -18.76 -41.52 -12.99
N GLY A 2 -19.18 -40.86 -11.93
CA GLY A 2 -19.28 -39.42 -11.94
C GLY A 2 -17.96 -38.79 -11.48
N ASP A 3 -17.38 -37.95 -12.31
CA ASP A 3 -16.25 -37.11 -11.95
C ASP A 3 -16.74 -35.94 -11.12
N SER A 4 -16.33 -35.94 -9.87
CA SER A 4 -16.55 -34.85 -8.92
C SER A 4 -15.68 -33.65 -9.33
N VAL A 5 -16.32 -32.66 -9.95
CA VAL A 5 -15.72 -31.33 -10.15
C VAL A 5 -15.37 -30.76 -8.77
N GLY A 6 -14.08 -30.79 -8.44
CA GLY A 6 -13.55 -30.27 -7.21
C GLY A 6 -13.85 -28.76 -7.09
N HIS A 7 -14.73 -28.40 -6.18
CA HIS A 7 -15.00 -27.01 -5.80
C HIS A 7 -13.69 -26.37 -5.31
N GLY A 8 -13.09 -25.54 -6.15
CA GLY A 8 -11.88 -24.78 -5.81
C GLY A 8 -12.08 -24.02 -4.49
N ARG A 9 -11.35 -24.42 -3.46
CA ARG A 9 -11.39 -23.79 -2.13
C ARG A 9 -11.12 -22.32 -2.27
N ARG A 10 -12.07 -21.50 -1.81
CA ARG A 10 -11.94 -20.04 -1.74
C ARG A 10 -10.80 -19.70 -0.78
N HIS A 11 -9.65 -19.34 -1.31
CA HIS A 11 -8.49 -18.93 -0.52
C HIS A 11 -8.51 -17.41 -0.28
N THR A 12 -9.42 -16.92 0.55
CA THR A 12 -9.24 -15.63 1.20
C THR A 12 -8.36 -15.84 2.43
N PRO A 13 -7.44 -14.90 2.74
CA PRO A 13 -6.71 -14.95 4.00
C PRO A 13 -7.71 -15.06 5.15
N VAL A 14 -7.62 -16.15 5.95
CA VAL A 14 -8.63 -16.46 6.95
C VAL A 14 -8.55 -15.50 8.14
N HIS A 15 -7.39 -14.87 8.36
CA HIS A 15 -7.14 -14.01 9.52
C HIS A 15 -6.45 -12.70 9.10
N SER A 16 -6.75 -11.63 9.86
CA SER A 16 -5.98 -10.40 9.89
C SER A 16 -5.85 -9.95 11.34
N VAL A 17 -4.64 -10.08 11.87
CA VAL A 17 -4.30 -9.61 13.21
C VAL A 17 -4.50 -8.10 13.28
N LEU A 18 -4.13 -7.39 12.22
CA LEU A 18 -4.30 -5.95 12.11
C LEU A 18 -5.78 -5.52 12.25
N ALA A 19 -6.70 -6.19 11.53
CA ALA A 19 -8.12 -5.84 11.61
C ALA A 19 -8.70 -5.99 13.03
N ARG A 20 -8.25 -6.99 13.79
CA ARG A 20 -8.63 -7.15 15.20
C ARG A 20 -8.07 -6.02 16.05
N GLY A 21 -6.79 -5.72 15.92
CA GLY A 21 -6.15 -4.63 16.65
C GLY A 21 -6.81 -3.28 16.35
N GLN A 22 -7.09 -2.98 15.09
CA GLN A 22 -7.79 -1.75 14.69
C GLN A 22 -9.18 -1.64 15.31
N ARG A 23 -9.96 -2.73 15.36
CA ARG A 23 -11.29 -2.75 16.04
C ARG A 23 -11.16 -2.44 17.53
N CYS A 24 -10.20 -3.05 18.21
CA CYS A 24 -9.96 -2.78 19.63
C CYS A 24 -9.57 -1.31 19.86
N LEU A 25 -8.68 -0.75 19.02
CA LEU A 25 -8.27 0.65 19.11
C LEU A 25 -9.45 1.61 18.87
N LEU A 26 -10.27 1.34 17.86
CA LEU A 26 -11.45 2.17 17.55
C LEU A 26 -12.50 2.08 18.65
N ALA A 27 -12.74 0.89 19.22
CA ALA A 27 -13.65 0.70 20.36
C ALA A 27 -13.14 1.45 21.59
N GLY A 28 -11.85 1.34 21.91
CA GLY A 28 -11.22 2.08 23.01
C GLY A 28 -11.29 3.59 22.81
N TRP A 29 -11.02 4.07 21.60
CA TRP A 29 -11.13 5.49 21.25
C TRP A 29 -12.58 5.99 21.42
N LEU A 30 -13.56 5.24 20.92
CA LEU A 30 -14.99 5.59 21.06
C LEU A 30 -15.42 5.61 22.53
N ALA A 31 -15.02 4.60 23.32
CA ALA A 31 -15.31 4.54 24.73
C ALA A 31 -14.73 5.74 25.50
N ALA A 32 -13.47 6.12 25.19
CA ALA A 32 -12.83 7.28 25.79
C ALA A 32 -13.56 8.58 25.41
N LEU A 33 -13.95 8.73 24.14
CA LEU A 33 -14.70 9.91 23.69
C LEU A 33 -16.06 10.02 24.39
N LEU A 34 -16.82 8.92 24.46
CA LEU A 34 -18.11 8.87 25.14
C LEU A 34 -17.98 9.19 26.64
N ALA A 35 -16.94 8.67 27.31
CA ALA A 35 -16.66 8.96 28.70
C ALA A 35 -16.35 10.46 28.93
N CYS A 36 -15.52 11.05 28.06
CA CYS A 36 -15.22 12.49 28.13
C CYS A 36 -16.48 13.34 27.89
N LEU A 37 -17.30 12.98 26.90
CA LEU A 37 -18.55 13.71 26.60
C LEU A 37 -19.58 13.57 27.75
N ALA A 38 -19.71 12.38 28.35
CA ALA A 38 -20.56 12.16 29.50
C ALA A 38 -20.08 13.03 30.69
N TRP A 39 -18.76 13.08 30.94
CA TRP A 39 -18.21 13.95 31.98
C TRP A 39 -18.50 15.41 31.73
N VAL A 40 -18.31 15.91 30.50
CA VAL A 40 -18.70 17.25 30.09
C VAL A 40 -20.19 17.50 30.37
N GLY A 41 -21.07 16.54 30.09
CA GLY A 41 -22.52 16.62 30.27
C GLY A 41 -22.96 16.72 31.76
N THR A 42 -22.11 16.37 32.75
CA THR A 42 -22.44 16.50 34.16
C THR A 42 -22.49 17.95 34.65
N GLY A 43 -22.03 18.92 33.87
CA GLY A 43 -21.91 20.32 34.25
C GLY A 43 -20.76 20.64 35.23
N VAL A 44 -20.05 19.61 35.73
CA VAL A 44 -18.87 19.74 36.62
C VAL A 44 -17.57 19.63 35.79
N ALA A 45 -17.67 19.67 34.45
CA ALA A 45 -16.55 19.47 33.55
C ALA A 45 -15.50 20.59 33.72
N THR A 46 -14.29 20.17 34.02
CA THR A 46 -13.11 21.03 34.03
C THR A 46 -12.67 21.35 32.59
N PRO A 47 -11.88 22.41 32.34
CA PRO A 47 -11.29 22.69 31.02
C PRO A 47 -10.55 21.47 30.41
N TRP A 48 -9.99 20.60 31.24
CA TRP A 48 -9.28 19.39 30.82
C TRP A 48 -10.19 18.37 30.10
N ALA A 49 -11.47 18.29 30.48
CA ALA A 49 -12.41 17.39 29.79
C ALA A 49 -12.63 17.84 28.34
N TRP A 50 -12.78 19.15 28.12
CA TRP A 50 -12.87 19.73 26.77
C TRP A 50 -11.57 19.55 25.98
N CYS A 51 -10.41 19.75 26.62
CA CYS A 51 -9.11 19.48 26.00
C CYS A 51 -9.00 18.02 25.55
N ALA A 52 -9.47 17.07 26.38
CA ALA A 52 -9.45 15.66 26.02
C ALA A 52 -10.39 15.35 24.82
N VAL A 53 -11.60 15.91 24.78
CA VAL A 53 -12.51 15.76 23.63
C VAL A 53 -11.87 16.34 22.35
N LEU A 54 -11.34 17.56 22.42
CA LEU A 54 -10.69 18.22 21.29
C LEU A 54 -9.47 17.44 20.82
N TRP A 55 -8.69 16.85 21.73
CA TRP A 55 -7.55 16.01 21.40
C TRP A 55 -8.00 14.72 20.71
N LEU A 56 -8.98 14.00 21.25
CA LEU A 56 -9.49 12.77 20.65
C LEU A 56 -10.04 12.99 19.24
N LEU A 57 -10.66 14.13 18.97
CA LEU A 57 -11.19 14.46 17.65
C LEU A 57 -10.14 15.06 16.72
N GLY A 58 -9.23 15.88 17.26
CA GLY A 58 -8.28 16.68 16.48
C GLY A 58 -6.91 16.05 16.27
N ALA A 59 -6.51 15.06 17.08
CA ALA A 59 -5.15 14.51 17.00
C ALA A 59 -4.81 13.91 15.63
N HIS A 60 -5.73 13.16 15.03
CA HIS A 60 -5.50 12.54 13.73
C HIS A 60 -5.30 13.57 12.60
N PRO A 61 -6.21 14.54 12.36
CA PRO A 61 -5.99 15.55 11.35
C PRO A 61 -4.77 16.45 11.65
N LEU A 62 -4.43 16.68 12.93
CA LEU A 62 -3.23 17.40 13.32
C LEU A 62 -1.95 16.64 12.91
N VAL A 63 -1.88 15.34 13.19
CA VAL A 63 -0.75 14.49 12.79
C VAL A 63 -0.55 14.53 11.29
N LEU A 64 -1.60 14.39 10.48
CA LEU A 64 -1.52 14.50 9.03
C LEU A 64 -0.99 15.90 8.59
N GLY A 65 -1.40 16.96 9.27
CA GLY A 65 -0.88 18.31 9.02
C GLY A 65 0.62 18.43 9.32
N VAL A 66 1.06 17.85 10.43
CA VAL A 66 2.48 17.81 10.82
C VAL A 66 3.30 16.98 9.81
N GLU A 67 2.80 15.82 9.38
CA GLU A 67 3.48 14.99 8.37
C GLU A 67 3.67 15.76 7.04
N LEU A 68 2.62 16.41 6.55
CA LEU A 68 2.67 17.22 5.32
C LEU A 68 3.64 18.41 5.46
N LEU A 69 3.65 19.05 6.63
CA LEU A 69 4.61 20.11 6.92
C LEU A 69 6.04 19.57 6.94
N CYS A 70 6.27 18.43 7.60
CA CYS A 70 7.56 17.75 7.59
C CYS A 70 8.00 17.41 6.17
N ALA A 71 7.12 16.86 5.33
CA ALA A 71 7.42 16.57 3.92
C ALA A 71 7.91 17.82 3.17
N ARG A 72 7.26 18.98 3.40
CA ARG A 72 7.69 20.26 2.82
C ARG A 72 9.03 20.78 3.39
N LEU A 73 9.26 20.62 4.69
CA LEU A 73 10.48 21.13 5.35
C LEU A 73 11.70 20.25 5.03
N VAL A 74 11.51 18.95 4.95
CA VAL A 74 12.57 17.95 4.66
C VAL A 74 12.88 17.84 3.16
N HIS A 75 12.18 18.58 2.32
CA HIS A 75 12.33 18.52 0.87
C HIS A 75 13.79 18.69 0.42
N GLY A 76 14.54 19.66 1.00
CA GLY A 76 15.93 19.92 0.61
C GLY A 76 16.07 20.19 -0.89
N ASP A 77 17.07 19.54 -1.51
CA ASP A 77 17.38 19.61 -2.94
C ASP A 77 16.72 18.48 -3.74
N ASP A 78 15.58 17.97 -3.28
CA ASP A 78 14.84 16.93 -3.99
C ASP A 78 14.43 17.41 -5.40
N PRO A 79 14.67 16.61 -6.47
CA PRO A 79 14.35 17.02 -7.84
C PRO A 79 12.84 17.13 -8.11
N ALA A 80 11.99 16.57 -7.27
CA ALA A 80 10.55 16.76 -7.38
C ALA A 80 10.16 18.20 -7.00
N PRO A 81 9.10 18.79 -7.59
CA PRO A 81 8.69 20.14 -7.25
C PRO A 81 8.30 20.27 -5.77
N ARG A 82 8.82 21.28 -5.09
CA ARG A 82 8.46 21.58 -3.71
C ARG A 82 6.96 21.83 -3.60
N PRO A 83 6.24 21.21 -2.63
CA PRO A 83 4.80 21.39 -2.48
C PRO A 83 4.39 22.84 -2.26
N ALA A 84 3.43 23.36 -3.00
CA ALA A 84 2.81 24.65 -2.71
C ALA A 84 1.82 24.50 -1.53
N TRP A 85 1.58 25.59 -0.79
CA TRP A 85 0.67 25.55 0.36
C TRP A 85 -0.76 25.09 0.01
N ARG A 86 -1.27 25.50 -1.16
CA ARG A 86 -2.55 25.05 -1.68
C ARG A 86 -2.57 23.53 -2.00
N GLU A 87 -1.45 22.99 -2.45
CA GLU A 87 -1.31 21.55 -2.69
C GLU A 87 -1.30 20.78 -1.36
N LEU A 88 -0.62 21.30 -0.34
CA LEU A 88 -0.64 20.71 1.00
C LEU A 88 -2.03 20.73 1.63
N ALA A 89 -2.73 21.87 1.57
CA ALA A 89 -4.08 21.98 2.09
C ALA A 89 -5.05 20.99 1.40
N ARG A 90 -4.96 20.88 0.06
CA ARG A 90 -5.74 19.89 -0.70
C ARG A 90 -5.36 18.46 -0.32
N ALA A 91 -4.08 18.16 -0.22
CA ALA A 91 -3.58 16.85 0.16
C ALA A 91 -4.05 16.47 1.56
N TRP A 92 -4.05 17.40 2.51
CA TRP A 92 -4.54 17.17 3.87
C TRP A 92 -6.01 16.72 3.90
N TRP A 93 -6.90 17.40 3.17
CA TRP A 93 -8.31 17.01 3.09
C TRP A 93 -8.51 15.65 2.43
N ILE A 94 -7.77 15.38 1.36
CA ILE A 94 -7.82 14.10 0.65
C ILE A 94 -7.35 12.96 1.57
N GLU A 95 -6.21 13.15 2.26
CA GLU A 95 -5.64 12.11 3.13
C GLU A 95 -6.52 11.86 4.34
N TRP A 96 -7.04 12.92 4.95
CA TRP A 96 -7.94 12.77 6.07
C TRP A 96 -9.18 11.94 5.71
N GLY A 97 -9.81 12.22 4.58
CA GLY A 97 -10.95 11.44 4.11
C GLY A 97 -10.60 9.98 3.81
N TRP A 98 -9.50 9.76 3.09
CA TRP A 98 -9.08 8.40 2.74
C TRP A 98 -8.59 7.62 3.96
N SER A 99 -7.85 8.21 4.87
CA SER A 99 -7.35 7.53 6.07
C SER A 99 -8.49 7.06 6.97
N LEU A 100 -9.51 7.89 7.20
CA LEU A 100 -10.72 7.48 7.92
C LEU A 100 -11.43 6.32 7.22
N ARG A 101 -11.63 6.44 5.90
CA ARG A 101 -12.27 5.38 5.10
C ARG A 101 -11.49 4.07 5.16
N VAL A 102 -10.16 4.12 5.03
CA VAL A 102 -9.30 2.94 4.99
C VAL A 102 -9.12 2.35 6.39
N PHE A 103 -8.64 3.14 7.36
CA PHE A 103 -8.22 2.63 8.67
C PHE A 103 -9.36 2.48 9.68
N ALA A 104 -10.41 3.30 9.61
CA ALA A 104 -11.53 3.19 10.53
C ALA A 104 -12.70 2.35 9.99
N TRP A 105 -12.76 2.11 8.66
CA TRP A 105 -13.87 1.39 8.06
C TRP A 105 -13.46 0.16 7.25
N GLN A 106 -12.67 0.32 6.19
CA GLN A 106 -12.42 -0.76 5.23
C GLN A 106 -11.60 -1.90 5.84
N GLN A 107 -10.44 -1.56 6.41
CA GLN A 107 -9.52 -2.55 6.98
C GLN A 107 -10.08 -3.27 8.20
N PRO A 108 -10.68 -2.61 9.20
CA PRO A 108 -11.19 -3.32 10.37
C PRO A 108 -12.45 -4.14 10.08
N TRP A 109 -13.35 -3.67 9.20
CA TRP A 109 -14.69 -4.23 9.08
C TRP A 109 -15.02 -4.87 7.73
N ARG A 110 -14.41 -4.41 6.62
CA ARG A 110 -14.82 -4.75 5.26
C ARG A 110 -13.79 -5.56 4.47
N TRP A 111 -12.64 -5.89 5.03
CA TRP A 111 -11.53 -6.55 4.33
C TRP A 111 -11.87 -7.93 3.73
N ARG A 112 -12.93 -8.59 4.21
CA ARG A 112 -13.42 -9.88 3.68
C ARG A 112 -14.56 -9.76 2.68
N ARG A 113 -15.05 -8.53 2.40
CA ARG A 113 -16.28 -8.31 1.63
C ARG A 113 -16.25 -8.93 0.24
N LEU A 114 -15.13 -8.86 -0.44
CA LEU A 114 -14.94 -9.40 -1.78
C LEU A 114 -13.84 -10.48 -1.72
N PRO A 115 -14.16 -11.75 -1.99
CA PRO A 115 -13.16 -12.81 -2.08
C PRO A 115 -12.24 -12.60 -3.28
N ASP A 116 -11.03 -13.17 -3.22
CA ASP A 116 -10.14 -13.21 -4.37
C ASP A 116 -10.67 -14.15 -5.43
N GLY A 117 -10.28 -13.91 -6.67
CA GLY A 117 -10.47 -14.63 -7.91
C GLY A 117 -11.40 -15.83 -7.90
N GLN A 118 -12.47 -15.76 -8.63
CA GLN A 118 -13.47 -16.80 -8.69
C GLN A 118 -13.26 -17.63 -9.98
N GLY A 119 -12.60 -18.77 -9.86
CA GLY A 119 -12.43 -19.71 -10.95
C GLY A 119 -11.40 -19.30 -12.00
N PRO A 120 -11.06 -20.22 -12.90
CA PRO A 120 -10.16 -19.94 -14.02
C PRO A 120 -10.75 -18.91 -14.98
N VAL A 121 -9.97 -17.91 -15.36
CA VAL A 121 -10.30 -16.91 -16.39
C VAL A 121 -9.17 -16.90 -17.42
N PRO A 122 -9.08 -17.91 -18.29
CA PRO A 122 -7.99 -18.04 -19.25
C PRO A 122 -7.91 -16.84 -20.20
N GLY A 123 -6.68 -16.47 -20.57
CA GLY A 123 -6.43 -15.38 -21.53
C GLY A 123 -6.64 -13.97 -20.99
N ARG A 124 -6.93 -13.83 -19.69
CA ARG A 124 -6.96 -12.53 -19.01
C ARG A 124 -5.81 -12.42 -18.02
N ARG A 125 -5.12 -11.30 -18.01
CA ARG A 125 -4.09 -11.04 -17.03
C ARG A 125 -4.69 -10.76 -15.65
N ALA A 126 -4.22 -11.47 -14.62
CA ALA A 126 -4.58 -11.18 -13.24
C ALA A 126 -3.74 -10.05 -12.67
N VAL A 127 -4.26 -9.35 -11.66
CA VAL A 127 -3.50 -8.40 -10.86
C VAL A 127 -3.28 -8.93 -9.44
N VAL A 128 -2.03 -8.85 -8.97
CA VAL A 128 -1.66 -9.12 -7.57
C VAL A 128 -1.53 -7.78 -6.85
N LEU A 129 -2.35 -7.54 -5.83
CA LEU A 129 -2.40 -6.29 -5.09
C LEU A 129 -1.72 -6.42 -3.73
N VAL A 130 -0.60 -5.72 -3.54
CA VAL A 130 0.24 -5.77 -2.34
C VAL A 130 0.12 -4.47 -1.56
N HIS A 131 -0.47 -4.52 -0.36
CA HIS A 131 -0.64 -3.35 0.50
C HIS A 131 0.66 -2.94 1.22
N GLY A 132 0.65 -1.77 1.84
CA GLY A 132 1.77 -1.22 2.58
C GLY A 132 1.78 -1.58 4.08
N PHE A 133 2.67 -0.90 4.81
CA PHE A 133 2.78 -1.00 6.27
C PHE A 133 1.47 -0.61 6.95
N LEU A 134 1.12 -1.30 8.04
CA LEU A 134 -0.17 -1.15 8.73
C LEU A 134 -1.39 -1.31 7.82
N GLY A 135 -1.24 -2.08 6.72
CA GLY A 135 -2.31 -2.39 5.80
C GLY A 135 -2.80 -3.84 5.92
N ASN A 136 -3.95 -4.09 5.34
CA ASN A 136 -4.45 -5.41 4.98
C ASN A 136 -5.16 -5.30 3.62
N ARG A 137 -5.66 -6.41 3.08
CA ARG A 137 -6.34 -6.41 1.78
C ARG A 137 -7.54 -5.46 1.68
N GLY A 138 -8.11 -5.05 2.81
CA GLY A 138 -9.19 -4.05 2.87
C GLY A 138 -8.78 -2.66 2.37
N PHE A 139 -7.48 -2.34 2.35
CA PHE A 139 -6.96 -1.15 1.69
C PHE A 139 -7.43 -1.07 0.23
N TRP A 140 -7.41 -2.20 -0.47
CA TRP A 140 -7.74 -2.29 -1.88
C TRP A 140 -9.23 -2.35 -2.19
N LEU A 141 -10.14 -2.31 -1.20
CA LEU A 141 -11.57 -2.51 -1.43
C LEU A 141 -12.16 -1.68 -2.57
N PRO A 142 -11.85 -0.37 -2.75
CA PRO A 142 -12.34 0.39 -3.90
C PRO A 142 -11.85 -0.14 -5.25
N TRP A 143 -10.64 -0.71 -5.28
CA TRP A 143 -10.09 -1.37 -6.47
C TRP A 143 -10.78 -2.70 -6.71
N LEU A 144 -10.98 -3.52 -5.67
CA LEU A 144 -11.62 -4.82 -5.78
C LEU A 144 -13.05 -4.71 -6.30
N GLU A 145 -13.82 -3.70 -5.85
CA GLU A 145 -15.15 -3.39 -6.35
C GLU A 145 -15.14 -3.10 -7.86
N ARG A 146 -14.19 -2.27 -8.30
CA ARG A 146 -14.05 -1.88 -9.71
C ARG A 146 -13.51 -3.00 -10.60
N LEU A 147 -12.58 -3.82 -10.10
CA LEU A 147 -12.03 -4.98 -10.81
C LEU A 147 -13.10 -6.07 -10.95
N SER A 148 -13.83 -6.37 -9.88
CA SER A 148 -14.94 -7.33 -9.90
C SER A 148 -16.02 -6.95 -10.89
N ALA A 149 -16.42 -5.66 -10.92
CA ALA A 149 -17.41 -5.16 -11.87
C ALA A 149 -16.97 -5.28 -13.34
N ARG A 150 -15.67 -5.43 -13.60
CA ARG A 150 -15.08 -5.62 -14.94
C ARG A 150 -14.71 -7.06 -15.26
N GLY A 151 -14.94 -7.98 -14.34
CA GLY A 151 -14.53 -9.37 -14.47
C GLY A 151 -13.00 -9.54 -14.56
N VAL A 152 -12.20 -8.61 -14.02
CA VAL A 152 -10.74 -8.71 -13.98
C VAL A 152 -10.35 -9.58 -12.80
N PRO A 153 -9.62 -10.69 -13.03
CA PRO A 153 -9.16 -11.53 -11.94
C PRO A 153 -8.10 -10.83 -11.10
N TYR A 154 -8.18 -11.01 -9.77
CA TYR A 154 -7.22 -10.43 -8.84
C TYR A 154 -6.89 -11.38 -7.69
N VAL A 155 -5.73 -11.19 -7.14
CA VAL A 155 -5.23 -11.86 -5.93
C VAL A 155 -4.77 -10.78 -4.96
N THR A 156 -5.17 -10.92 -3.70
CA THR A 156 -4.75 -10.04 -2.62
C THR A 156 -4.11 -10.85 -1.50
N LEU A 157 -3.33 -10.20 -0.67
CA LEU A 157 -2.70 -10.82 0.50
C LEU A 157 -2.80 -9.92 1.72
N ASN A 158 -2.59 -10.48 2.90
CA ASN A 158 -2.28 -9.76 4.11
C ASN A 158 -0.82 -10.03 4.45
N LEU A 159 0.01 -9.01 4.46
CA LEU A 159 1.42 -9.12 4.83
C LEU A 159 1.51 -9.32 6.36
N GLU A 160 1.75 -10.54 6.78
CA GLU A 160 1.88 -10.90 8.19
C GLU A 160 3.19 -11.66 8.44
N PRO A 161 3.83 -11.42 9.60
CA PRO A 161 3.40 -10.56 10.72
C PRO A 161 3.50 -9.07 10.38
N VAL A 162 2.56 -8.26 10.90
CA VAL A 162 2.42 -6.82 10.57
C VAL A 162 3.72 -6.02 10.77
N PHE A 163 4.50 -6.37 11.78
CA PHE A 163 5.77 -5.74 12.13
C PHE A 163 6.99 -6.62 11.80
N GLY A 164 6.83 -7.59 10.90
CA GLY A 164 7.90 -8.49 10.47
C GLY A 164 8.92 -7.83 9.54
N SER A 165 9.98 -8.57 9.21
CA SER A 165 10.90 -8.19 8.13
C SER A 165 10.19 -8.22 6.77
N ILE A 166 10.55 -7.30 5.87
CA ILE A 166 10.04 -7.31 4.48
C ILE A 166 10.45 -8.60 3.77
N ASP A 167 11.61 -9.17 4.09
CA ASP A 167 12.04 -10.46 3.52
C ASP A 167 11.12 -11.61 3.94
N ALA A 168 10.44 -11.53 5.09
CA ALA A 168 9.49 -12.56 5.54
C ALA A 168 8.20 -12.59 4.69
N TYR A 169 7.95 -11.56 3.88
CA TYR A 169 6.80 -11.52 2.99
C TYR A 169 7.06 -12.18 1.62
N VAL A 170 8.31 -12.52 1.30
CA VAL A 170 8.69 -13.15 0.03
C VAL A 170 7.87 -14.42 -0.27
N PRO A 171 7.71 -15.38 0.66
CA PRO A 171 6.88 -16.56 0.41
C PRO A 171 5.40 -16.24 0.19
N GLN A 172 4.89 -15.18 0.82
CA GLN A 172 3.50 -14.77 0.67
C GLN A 172 3.23 -14.18 -0.72
N ILE A 173 4.18 -13.39 -1.25
CA ILE A 173 4.10 -12.85 -2.61
C ILE A 173 4.27 -13.97 -3.64
N GLU A 174 5.20 -14.91 -3.41
CA GLU A 174 5.36 -16.09 -4.26
C GLU A 174 4.05 -16.89 -4.37
N ALA A 175 3.40 -17.15 -3.24
CA ALA A 175 2.11 -17.84 -3.23
C ALA A 175 1.01 -17.08 -3.98
N ALA A 176 0.99 -15.73 -3.85
CA ALA A 176 0.03 -14.88 -4.55
C ALA A 176 0.27 -14.86 -6.07
N VAL A 177 1.53 -14.82 -6.51
CA VAL A 177 1.91 -14.87 -7.93
C VAL A 177 1.53 -16.22 -8.53
N ARG A 178 1.91 -17.34 -7.90
CA ARG A 178 1.51 -18.69 -8.36
C ARG A 178 0.00 -18.83 -8.48
N ARG A 179 -0.73 -18.26 -7.54
CA ARG A 179 -2.19 -18.31 -7.58
C ARG A 179 -2.74 -17.48 -8.75
N ALA A 180 -2.17 -16.32 -9.02
CA ALA A 180 -2.58 -15.50 -10.16
C ALA A 180 -2.29 -16.20 -11.49
N GLU A 181 -1.12 -16.84 -11.63
CA GLU A 181 -0.76 -17.68 -12.77
C GLU A 181 -1.74 -18.85 -12.95
N ALA A 182 -2.08 -19.55 -11.86
CA ALA A 182 -3.02 -20.68 -11.91
C ALA A 182 -4.46 -20.24 -12.28
N LEU A 183 -4.85 -19.00 -11.98
CA LEU A 183 -6.16 -18.47 -12.35
C LEU A 183 -6.29 -18.16 -13.84
N THR A 184 -5.21 -17.76 -14.49
CA THR A 184 -5.29 -17.18 -15.84
C THR A 184 -4.43 -17.84 -16.88
N GLY A 185 -3.39 -18.57 -16.48
CA GLY A 185 -2.32 -19.06 -17.36
C GLY A 185 -1.36 -17.97 -17.83
N GLU A 186 -1.61 -16.71 -17.44
CA GLU A 186 -0.86 -15.52 -17.88
C GLU A 186 0.06 -14.98 -16.79
N ARG A 187 1.10 -14.27 -17.22
CA ARG A 187 1.97 -13.51 -16.31
C ARG A 187 1.17 -12.36 -15.64
N PRO A 188 1.06 -12.33 -14.30
CA PRO A 188 0.29 -11.31 -13.61
C PRO A 188 0.93 -9.93 -13.69
N LEU A 189 0.11 -8.88 -13.50
CA LEU A 189 0.53 -7.54 -13.14
C LEU A 189 0.67 -7.47 -11.61
N LEU A 190 1.78 -6.94 -11.11
CA LEU A 190 1.94 -6.68 -9.67
C LEU A 190 1.72 -5.20 -9.39
N VAL A 191 0.90 -4.90 -8.39
CA VAL A 191 0.66 -3.51 -7.94
C VAL A 191 0.97 -3.43 -6.45
N GLY A 192 1.98 -2.63 -6.09
CA GLY A 192 2.43 -2.43 -4.70
C GLY A 192 2.21 -1.01 -4.22
N HIS A 193 1.51 -0.83 -3.10
CA HIS A 193 1.40 0.46 -2.43
C HIS A 193 2.40 0.53 -1.27
N SER A 194 3.13 1.65 -1.17
CA SER A 194 4.02 1.92 -0.03
C SER A 194 5.05 0.79 0.17
N MET A 195 5.22 0.26 1.39
CA MET A 195 6.06 -0.90 1.69
C MET A 195 5.80 -2.11 0.76
N GLY A 196 4.59 -2.23 0.20
CA GLY A 196 4.25 -3.31 -0.73
C GLY A 196 5.13 -3.36 -1.98
N GLY A 197 5.58 -2.20 -2.49
CA GLY A 197 6.55 -2.16 -3.59
C GLY A 197 7.94 -2.67 -3.20
N LEU A 198 8.37 -2.44 -1.95
CA LEU A 198 9.62 -3.03 -1.44
C LEU A 198 9.51 -4.54 -1.26
N ALA A 199 8.35 -5.03 -0.81
CA ALA A 199 8.11 -6.46 -0.68
C ALA A 199 8.11 -7.16 -2.06
N ILE A 200 7.55 -6.54 -3.09
CA ILE A 200 7.65 -7.04 -4.49
C ILE A 200 9.11 -7.07 -4.94
N ARG A 201 9.90 -6.01 -4.70
CA ARG A 201 11.33 -5.98 -5.03
C ARG A 201 12.11 -7.08 -4.30
N ALA A 202 11.86 -7.27 -3.00
CA ALA A 202 12.50 -8.34 -2.23
C ALA A 202 12.18 -9.73 -2.80
N TRP A 203 10.94 -9.97 -3.21
CA TRP A 203 10.53 -11.20 -3.89
C TRP A 203 11.24 -11.37 -5.25
N MET A 204 11.30 -10.32 -6.08
CA MET A 204 11.99 -10.36 -7.37
C MET A 204 13.52 -10.56 -7.23
N ALA A 205 14.10 -10.11 -6.11
CA ALA A 205 15.50 -10.31 -5.79
C ALA A 205 15.81 -11.66 -5.12
N ALA A 206 14.81 -12.44 -4.78
CA ALA A 206 14.97 -13.75 -4.18
C ALA A 206 15.23 -14.88 -5.22
N SER A 207 14.90 -14.65 -6.50
CA SER A 207 15.06 -15.64 -7.57
C SER A 207 15.33 -14.96 -8.91
N ALA A 208 16.30 -15.46 -9.67
CA ALA A 208 16.62 -14.95 -11.00
C ALA A 208 15.43 -15.07 -11.99
N GLY A 209 14.58 -16.09 -11.84
CA GLY A 209 13.41 -16.30 -12.68
C GLY A 209 12.17 -15.48 -12.31
N ALA A 210 12.15 -14.82 -11.14
CA ALA A 210 10.96 -14.12 -10.66
C ALA A 210 10.49 -13.01 -11.61
N ALA A 211 11.42 -12.24 -12.18
CA ALA A 211 11.11 -11.15 -13.09
C ALA A 211 10.44 -11.64 -14.40
N ALA A 212 10.81 -12.79 -14.91
CA ALA A 212 10.24 -13.37 -16.13
C ALA A 212 8.77 -13.82 -15.92
N ARG A 213 8.36 -14.00 -14.68
CA ARG A 213 7.00 -14.45 -14.30
C ARG A 213 5.99 -13.32 -14.15
N VAL A 214 6.39 -12.08 -14.28
CA VAL A 214 5.48 -10.92 -14.20
C VAL A 214 5.44 -10.17 -15.51
N ALA A 215 4.28 -9.63 -15.84
CA ALA A 215 4.12 -8.82 -17.04
C ALA A 215 4.68 -7.41 -16.84
N HIS A 216 4.43 -6.83 -15.67
CA HIS A 216 4.89 -5.50 -15.27
C HIS A 216 4.68 -5.28 -13.77
N VAL A 217 5.36 -4.30 -13.19
CA VAL A 217 5.21 -3.89 -11.79
C VAL A 217 4.81 -2.43 -11.73
N VAL A 218 3.72 -2.13 -11.04
CA VAL A 218 3.32 -0.74 -10.72
C VAL A 218 3.51 -0.53 -9.23
N THR A 219 4.31 0.45 -8.85
CA THR A 219 4.47 0.86 -7.45
C THR A 219 3.86 2.23 -7.23
N ILE A 220 3.24 2.42 -6.07
CA ILE A 220 2.48 3.63 -5.73
C ILE A 220 2.97 4.13 -4.38
N GLY A 221 3.67 5.26 -4.36
CA GLY A 221 4.22 5.84 -3.15
C GLY A 221 5.14 4.88 -2.37
N SER A 222 5.92 4.05 -3.08
CA SER A 222 6.79 3.06 -2.44
C SER A 222 8.15 3.68 -2.09
N PRO A 223 8.63 3.50 -0.84
CA PRO A 223 9.87 4.13 -0.39
C PRO A 223 11.10 3.37 -0.92
N HIS A 224 11.34 3.42 -2.21
CA HIS A 224 12.42 2.68 -2.89
C HIS A 224 13.82 3.08 -2.41
N GLY A 225 14.00 4.35 -2.07
CA GLY A 225 15.21 4.89 -1.42
C GLY A 225 15.03 5.10 0.10
N GLY A 226 13.93 4.59 0.65
CA GLY A 226 13.54 4.80 2.05
C GLY A 226 12.73 6.06 2.27
N THR A 227 12.33 6.31 3.52
CA THR A 227 11.62 7.53 3.91
C THR A 227 12.19 8.15 5.17
N TRP A 228 12.09 9.46 5.26
CA TRP A 228 12.53 10.23 6.43
C TRP A 228 11.79 9.82 7.71
N LEU A 229 10.49 9.50 7.62
CA LEU A 229 9.69 9.05 8.79
C LEU A 229 10.23 7.75 9.40
N ALA A 230 10.83 6.86 8.62
CA ALA A 230 11.33 5.58 9.12
C ALA A 230 12.54 5.71 10.05
N ARG A 231 13.16 6.90 10.18
CA ARG A 231 14.32 7.16 11.05
C ARG A 231 14.07 6.79 12.51
N TRP A 232 12.84 6.94 12.99
CA TRP A 232 12.45 6.62 14.37
C TRP A 232 11.85 5.22 14.54
N SER A 233 11.64 4.49 13.46
CA SER A 233 11.02 3.17 13.55
C SER A 233 11.92 2.17 14.27
N ARG A 234 11.30 1.37 15.15
CA ARG A 234 11.95 0.29 15.87
C ARG A 234 11.54 -1.10 15.36
N THR A 235 10.50 -1.19 14.54
CA THR A 235 10.06 -2.47 13.94
C THR A 235 11.02 -2.93 12.84
N PRO A 236 11.17 -4.24 12.60
CA PRO A 236 12.05 -4.76 11.53
C PRO A 236 11.77 -4.12 10.16
N ASN A 237 10.54 -4.18 9.67
CA ASN A 237 10.16 -3.57 8.40
C ASN A 237 10.34 -2.04 8.38
N GLY A 238 10.05 -1.37 9.49
CA GLY A 238 10.27 0.06 9.59
C GLY A 238 11.76 0.45 9.51
N ARG A 239 12.66 -0.33 10.12
CA ARG A 239 14.11 -0.13 9.97
C ARG A 239 14.57 -0.34 8.53
N GLN A 240 13.99 -1.31 7.83
CA GLN A 240 14.28 -1.60 6.43
C GLN A 240 13.82 -0.48 5.48
N MET A 241 12.88 0.36 5.90
CA MET A 241 12.44 1.54 5.15
C MET A 241 13.22 2.83 5.48
N ARG A 242 14.26 2.78 6.31
CA ARG A 242 15.12 3.96 6.55
C ARG A 242 15.85 4.37 5.30
N ARG A 243 15.95 5.69 5.09
CA ARG A 243 16.69 6.25 3.94
C ARG A 243 18.13 5.75 3.94
N GLN A 244 18.56 5.26 2.78
CA GLN A 244 19.92 4.75 2.55
C GLN A 244 20.35 3.69 3.59
N GLY A 245 19.39 2.99 4.20
CA GLY A 245 19.68 1.94 5.16
C GLY A 245 20.30 0.71 4.50
N ASP A 246 21.11 -0.02 5.27
CA ASP A 246 21.88 -1.18 4.80
C ASP A 246 21.02 -2.21 4.04
N TRP A 247 19.78 -2.41 4.49
CA TRP A 247 18.87 -3.35 3.84
C TRP A 247 18.50 -2.91 2.40
N LEU A 248 18.24 -1.60 2.19
CA LEU A 248 17.92 -1.06 0.86
C LEU A 248 19.14 -1.10 -0.07
N VAL A 249 20.33 -0.83 0.46
CA VAL A 249 21.59 -0.95 -0.27
C VAL A 249 21.81 -2.39 -0.71
N ALA A 250 21.71 -3.34 0.23
CA ALA A 250 21.87 -4.77 -0.04
C ALA A 250 20.80 -5.31 -1.00
N LEU A 251 19.55 -4.82 -0.92
CA LEU A 251 18.50 -5.15 -1.89
C LEU A 251 18.89 -4.69 -3.29
N GLY A 252 19.28 -3.44 -3.45
CA GLY A 252 19.70 -2.88 -4.73
C GLY A 252 20.92 -3.60 -5.34
N GLU A 253 21.86 -4.06 -4.51
CA GLU A 253 22.99 -4.87 -4.97
C GLU A 253 22.55 -6.25 -5.47
N ARG A 254 21.65 -6.93 -4.76
CA ARG A 254 21.07 -8.21 -5.21
C ARG A 254 20.35 -8.06 -6.55
N GLU A 255 19.56 -7.00 -6.71
CA GLU A 255 18.81 -6.71 -7.94
C GLU A 255 19.75 -6.45 -9.13
N ARG A 256 20.82 -5.66 -8.94
CA ARG A 256 21.82 -5.41 -10.00
C ARG A 256 22.60 -6.68 -10.38
N ARG A 257 22.92 -7.53 -9.42
CA ARG A 257 23.58 -8.83 -9.72
C ARG A 257 22.70 -9.74 -10.56
N LEU A 258 21.40 -9.78 -10.30
CA LEU A 258 20.46 -10.62 -11.03
C LEU A 258 20.09 -10.06 -12.42
N ARG A 259 20.13 -8.73 -12.59
CA ARG A 259 19.71 -8.02 -13.81
C ARG A 259 20.60 -6.81 -14.04
N PRO A 260 21.86 -6.99 -14.47
CA PRO A 260 22.83 -5.92 -14.62
C PRO A 260 22.40 -4.86 -15.64
N ASP A 261 21.67 -5.26 -16.70
CA ASP A 261 21.28 -4.41 -17.82
C ASP A 261 20.06 -3.52 -17.54
N GLY A 262 19.45 -3.63 -16.37
CA GLY A 262 18.30 -2.81 -15.98
C GLY A 262 17.33 -3.51 -15.05
N PRO A 263 17.59 -3.47 -13.74
CA PRO A 263 16.76 -4.19 -12.77
C PRO A 263 15.31 -3.67 -12.69
N TYR A 264 15.05 -2.46 -13.17
CA TYR A 264 13.78 -1.78 -13.01
C TYR A 264 13.08 -1.37 -14.31
N ALA A 265 13.54 -1.84 -15.48
CA ALA A 265 12.93 -1.53 -16.77
C ALA A 265 11.45 -1.95 -16.87
N GLY A 266 11.04 -2.98 -16.11
CA GLY A 266 9.64 -3.44 -16.01
C GLY A 266 8.83 -2.76 -14.91
N PHE A 267 9.21 -1.56 -14.43
CA PHE A 267 8.52 -0.85 -13.37
C PHE A 267 7.94 0.48 -13.83
N THR A 268 6.71 0.77 -13.38
CA THR A 268 6.15 2.12 -13.31
C THR A 268 6.06 2.54 -11.86
N CYS A 269 6.68 3.67 -11.50
CA CYS A 269 6.71 4.18 -10.13
C CYS A 269 5.90 5.48 -10.05
N TRP A 270 4.67 5.39 -9.50
CA TRP A 270 3.86 6.55 -9.21
C TRP A 270 4.27 7.17 -7.88
N TYR A 271 4.59 8.46 -7.88
CA TYR A 271 4.98 9.20 -6.70
C TYR A 271 4.37 10.61 -6.69
N ALA A 272 4.39 11.28 -5.54
CA ALA A 272 3.77 12.58 -5.39
C ALA A 272 4.62 13.54 -4.57
N ASN A 273 4.56 14.84 -4.94
CA ASN A 273 5.28 15.88 -4.21
C ASN A 273 4.66 16.21 -2.84
N THR A 274 3.43 15.78 -2.59
CA THR A 274 2.71 15.94 -1.31
C THR A 274 2.48 14.62 -0.58
N ASP A 275 3.29 13.61 -0.86
CA ASP A 275 3.26 12.36 -0.08
C ASP A 275 3.71 12.66 1.35
N ASN A 276 2.82 12.41 2.31
CA ASN A 276 3.06 12.70 3.73
C ASN A 276 3.78 11.56 4.48
N VAL A 277 4.01 10.43 3.81
CA VAL A 277 4.66 9.25 4.39
C VAL A 277 6.01 8.97 3.73
N VAL A 278 6.07 9.04 2.40
CA VAL A 278 7.28 8.76 1.63
C VAL A 278 7.87 10.08 1.12
N PHE A 279 8.81 10.60 1.87
CA PHE A 279 9.51 11.85 1.52
C PHE A 279 10.99 11.84 1.97
N PRO A 280 11.89 12.59 1.28
CA PRO A 280 11.63 13.39 0.07
C PRO A 280 11.00 12.59 -1.07
N ALA A 281 10.26 13.24 -1.96
CA ALA A 281 9.40 12.59 -2.94
C ALA A 281 10.15 11.67 -3.92
N SER A 282 11.37 12.06 -4.33
CA SER A 282 12.20 11.25 -5.23
C SER A 282 12.64 9.91 -4.65
N THR A 283 12.54 9.71 -3.32
CA THR A 283 12.83 8.41 -2.72
C THR A 283 11.87 7.31 -3.15
N ALA A 284 10.74 7.68 -3.77
CA ALA A 284 9.80 6.74 -4.37
C ALA A 284 10.08 6.42 -5.85
N THR A 285 11.18 6.89 -6.41
CA THR A 285 11.60 6.59 -7.78
C THR A 285 12.63 5.46 -7.84
N LEU A 286 12.77 4.84 -9.02
CA LEU A 286 13.79 3.84 -9.33
C LEU A 286 14.56 4.25 -10.59
N PRO A 287 15.88 4.10 -10.65
CA PRO A 287 16.65 4.43 -11.84
C PRO A 287 16.31 3.49 -13.00
N GLY A 288 16.03 4.06 -14.17
CA GLY A 288 15.65 3.28 -15.36
C GLY A 288 14.20 2.76 -15.36
N ALA A 289 13.39 3.07 -14.34
CA ALA A 289 11.95 2.85 -14.34
C ALA A 289 11.19 4.01 -14.99
N ASP A 290 9.94 3.78 -15.34
CA ASP A 290 8.99 4.83 -15.72
C ASP A 290 8.48 5.53 -14.45
N ASN A 291 9.13 6.64 -14.06
CA ASN A 291 8.82 7.38 -12.85
C ASN A 291 7.80 8.49 -13.14
N ARG A 292 6.62 8.40 -12.57
CA ARG A 292 5.48 9.28 -12.86
C ARG A 292 5.08 10.13 -11.65
N LEU A 293 5.31 11.43 -11.74
CA LEU A 293 4.92 12.39 -10.71
C LEU A 293 3.44 12.78 -10.83
N LEU A 294 2.72 12.69 -9.72
CA LEU A 294 1.36 13.22 -9.61
C LEU A 294 1.28 14.26 -8.49
N ARG A 295 1.19 15.54 -8.85
CA ARG A 295 1.22 16.65 -7.90
C ARG A 295 -0.05 16.76 -7.05
N GLY A 296 0.11 17.17 -5.79
CA GLY A 296 -1.00 17.46 -4.89
C GLY A 296 -1.77 16.22 -4.44
N ARG A 297 -1.14 15.03 -4.46
CA ARG A 297 -1.72 13.78 -3.97
C ARG A 297 -0.98 13.29 -2.73
N PRO A 298 -1.70 13.05 -1.62
CA PRO A 298 -1.12 12.47 -0.42
C PRO A 298 -0.95 10.96 -0.56
N HIS A 299 -0.33 10.33 0.42
CA HIS A 299 0.11 8.94 0.38
C HIS A 299 -0.98 7.92 0.05
N ILE A 300 -2.08 7.91 0.81
CA ILE A 300 -3.21 7.01 0.55
C ILE A 300 -3.97 7.48 -0.69
N GLY A 301 -4.21 8.79 -0.79
CA GLY A 301 -4.94 9.38 -1.90
C GLY A 301 -4.29 9.16 -3.27
N LEU A 302 -2.97 8.95 -3.32
CA LEU A 302 -2.24 8.60 -4.54
C LEU A 302 -2.70 7.25 -5.10
N ALA A 303 -2.89 6.24 -4.24
CA ALA A 303 -3.31 4.90 -4.66
C ALA A 303 -4.70 4.89 -5.30
N PHE A 304 -5.54 5.87 -4.97
CA PHE A 304 -6.90 5.98 -5.51
C PHE A 304 -7.06 7.07 -6.57
N ALA A 305 -5.94 7.59 -7.07
CA ALA A 305 -5.97 8.60 -8.13
C ALA A 305 -6.43 7.99 -9.46
N PRO A 306 -7.31 8.68 -10.24
CA PRO A 306 -7.79 8.18 -11.51
C PRO A 306 -6.69 7.84 -12.52
N ALA A 307 -5.60 8.61 -12.54
CA ALA A 307 -4.47 8.37 -13.44
C ALA A 307 -3.76 7.04 -13.14
N VAL A 308 -3.56 6.71 -11.85
CA VAL A 308 -2.96 5.44 -11.43
C VAL A 308 -3.86 4.26 -11.80
N TRP A 309 -5.16 4.40 -11.59
CA TRP A 309 -6.13 3.39 -12.00
C TRP A 309 -6.12 3.18 -13.52
N ALA A 310 -6.12 4.25 -14.31
CA ALA A 310 -6.14 4.17 -15.78
C ALA A 310 -4.89 3.47 -16.32
N ASP A 311 -3.72 3.77 -15.74
CA ASP A 311 -2.47 3.12 -16.10
C ASP A 311 -2.50 1.61 -15.84
N VAL A 312 -2.94 1.20 -14.65
CA VAL A 312 -3.07 -0.22 -14.31
C VAL A 312 -4.06 -0.94 -15.24
N MET A 313 -5.18 -0.29 -15.58
CA MET A 313 -6.14 -0.86 -16.52
C MET A 313 -5.58 -0.98 -17.93
N ALA A 314 -4.74 -0.06 -18.38
CA ALA A 314 -4.05 -0.15 -19.66
C ALA A 314 -3.11 -1.38 -19.71
N TRP A 315 -2.35 -1.64 -18.63
CA TRP A 315 -1.51 -2.83 -18.52
C TRP A 315 -2.31 -4.14 -18.49
N LEU A 316 -3.48 -4.15 -17.86
CA LEU A 316 -4.35 -5.32 -17.80
C LEU A 316 -5.03 -5.63 -19.15
N SER A 317 -5.29 -4.59 -19.96
CA SER A 317 -5.92 -4.70 -21.28
C SER A 317 -4.90 -4.95 -22.42
N ALA A 318 -3.61 -4.72 -22.16
CA ALA A 318 -2.58 -4.96 -23.17
C ALA A 318 -2.53 -6.46 -23.54
N PRO A 319 -2.56 -6.80 -24.86
CA PRO A 319 -2.43 -8.19 -25.27
C PRO A 319 -1.13 -8.76 -24.70
N GLY A 320 -1.19 -10.01 -24.22
CA GLY A 320 0.01 -10.72 -23.81
C GLY A 320 1.01 -10.65 -24.96
N ARG A 321 2.18 -10.03 -24.76
CA ARG A 321 3.27 -10.19 -25.73
C ARG A 321 3.64 -11.66 -25.67
N GLY A 322 3.09 -12.41 -26.64
CA GLY A 322 3.55 -13.78 -26.90
C GLY A 322 5.07 -13.72 -27.01
N GLY A 323 5.75 -14.45 -26.16
CA GLY A 323 7.17 -14.71 -26.27
C GLY A 323 7.43 -15.66 -27.41
#